data_89888b6ec5dabe0973f403297972198f
#
_entry.id   89888b6ec5dabe0973f403297972198f
#
_cell.length_a   1.000
_cell.length_b   1.000
_cell.length_c   1.000
_cell.angle_alpha   90.00
_cell.angle_beta   90.00
_cell.angle_gamma   90.00
#
_symmetry.space_group_name_H-M   'P 1'
#
loop_
_entity.id
_entity.type
_entity.pdbx_description
1 polymer ?
#
loop_
_entity_poly.entity_id
_entity_poly.type
_entity_poly.pdbx_seq_one_letter_code
_entity_poly.pdbx_strand_id
1 'polypeptide(L)'
;MELLSGAEMVVRFLRDEGVKYIYGYPGGALLHIYDALFKEKEVTHILVRHEQAATHMADGYARATGKAGVVLVTSGPGATNAITGIATAYMDSIPMVVISGQVASNMVGTDAFQETDMIGISRPIVKHSFMIKHPSEIPEVMKKAFYLAQSGRPGPVVVDIPKDMTNPAEKFEYVYPKKAKLRSYSPAVRGHSGQIRKAAELLLAAKRPIIYAGGGVIMGGASSQLTELAKMLNLPVTNTLMGLGCYPGSDRQFVGMLGMHGSYTANLAMHHSDVILAVGARFDDRVINGATKFCPNAKIIHIDIDPASISKTIKADIPIVGPVDSVLTEMVAIVKEIGQTPNADTVASWWKQIEEWRGNRGLFPYDKGDGTIIKPQAVIETLCDVTRGEAYVASDVGQHQMFASQYYRFDKPNRWLNSGGLGTMGFGFPAAMGAKLNFPEADVACVTGEGSIQMNIQELSTCLQYDLPVKIVNLNNGALGMVRQWQDMQYNSRYSHSYMESLPDFVKLVEAYGHVGMRITDLKDLKPKMEEAFAMKDRLVFLDIAVDTSEHVYPMQIKDGAMRDMWLSKTERT
;
A
#
# COMPACT_ATOMS: atom_id res chain seq x y z
N MET A 1 29.26 30.21 6.22
CA MET A 1 29.13 29.35 5.04
C MET A 1 29.91 28.08 5.33
N GLU A 2 29.29 26.95 5.15
CA GLU A 2 29.92 25.63 5.37
C GLU A 2 30.34 25.08 4.01
N LEU A 3 31.58 24.60 3.91
CA LEU A 3 32.10 24.00 2.67
C LEU A 3 32.07 22.49 2.79
N LEU A 4 31.28 21.83 1.95
CA LEU A 4 31.06 20.39 1.94
C LEU A 4 31.39 19.80 0.56
N SER A 5 31.83 18.54 0.55
CA SER A 5 31.87 17.75 -0.69
C SER A 5 30.46 17.34 -1.10
N GLY A 6 30.28 16.91 -2.36
CA GLY A 6 28.98 16.41 -2.80
C GLY A 6 28.46 15.26 -1.95
N ALA A 7 29.34 14.34 -1.50
CA ALA A 7 28.96 13.26 -0.60
C ALA A 7 28.45 13.77 0.76
N GLU A 8 29.17 14.70 1.36
CA GLU A 8 28.76 15.35 2.62
C GLU A 8 27.46 16.16 2.45
N MET A 9 27.24 16.79 1.26
CA MET A 9 26.01 17.50 0.96
C MET A 9 24.79 16.58 0.92
N VAL A 10 24.91 15.38 0.34
CA VAL A 10 23.82 14.38 0.32
C VAL A 10 23.44 14.04 1.76
N VAL A 11 24.40 13.66 2.59
CA VAL A 11 24.15 13.22 3.97
C VAL A 11 23.60 14.37 4.83
N ARG A 12 24.20 15.56 4.72
CA ARG A 12 23.77 16.76 5.42
C ARG A 12 22.33 17.15 5.02
N PHE A 13 22.02 17.10 3.72
CA PHE A 13 20.67 17.39 3.26
C PHE A 13 19.65 16.42 3.86
N LEU A 14 19.92 15.11 3.86
CA LEU A 14 19.01 14.11 4.44
C LEU A 14 18.76 14.35 5.92
N ARG A 15 19.79 14.71 6.69
CA ARG A 15 19.64 15.12 8.08
C ARG A 15 18.77 16.38 8.23
N ASP A 16 19.06 17.42 7.46
CA ASP A 16 18.36 18.71 7.54
C ASP A 16 16.89 18.60 7.02
N GLU A 17 16.58 17.61 6.16
CA GLU A 17 15.22 17.24 5.75
C GLU A 17 14.49 16.38 6.81
N GLY A 18 15.19 15.94 7.87
CA GLY A 18 14.63 15.13 8.96
C GLY A 18 14.45 13.65 8.62
N VAL A 19 15.24 13.13 7.69
CA VAL A 19 15.27 11.71 7.34
C VAL A 19 15.92 10.93 8.47
N LYS A 20 15.20 9.97 9.05
CA LYS A 20 15.70 9.08 10.11
C LYS A 20 16.41 7.86 9.55
N TYR A 21 15.82 7.24 8.51
CA TYR A 21 16.28 5.97 7.96
C TYR A 21 16.52 6.07 6.47
N ILE A 22 17.62 5.47 6.04
CA ILE A 22 17.94 5.22 4.63
C ILE A 22 18.05 3.70 4.47
N TYR A 23 17.37 3.16 3.49
CA TYR A 23 17.41 1.73 3.18
C TYR A 23 18.30 1.49 1.97
N GLY A 24 19.26 0.58 2.05
CA GLY A 24 20.14 0.41 0.92
C GLY A 24 21.21 -0.68 1.06
N TYR A 25 22.04 -0.75 0.03
CA TYR A 25 23.16 -1.67 -0.07
C TYR A 25 24.38 -0.96 -0.63
N PRO A 26 25.56 -1.04 0.02
CA PRO A 26 26.76 -0.33 -0.43
C PRO A 26 27.30 -0.89 -1.74
N GLY A 27 27.94 0.00 -2.52
CA GLY A 27 28.64 -0.38 -3.74
C GLY A 27 29.61 0.69 -4.21
N GLY A 28 30.43 0.36 -5.20
CA GLY A 28 31.59 1.13 -5.62
C GLY A 28 31.31 2.58 -6.01
N ALA A 29 30.14 2.86 -6.61
CA ALA A 29 29.76 4.21 -7.00
C ALA A 29 29.36 5.11 -5.82
N LEU A 30 29.05 4.53 -4.66
CA LEU A 30 28.53 5.24 -3.48
C LEU A 30 29.54 5.37 -2.33
N LEU A 31 30.76 4.86 -2.46
CA LEU A 31 31.72 4.80 -1.35
C LEU A 31 31.96 6.17 -0.68
N HIS A 32 31.98 7.26 -1.44
CA HIS A 32 32.12 8.61 -0.89
C HIS A 32 30.93 8.99 0.01
N ILE A 33 29.71 8.61 -0.38
CA ILE A 33 28.51 8.88 0.44
C ILE A 33 28.52 8.00 1.70
N TYR A 34 28.95 6.73 1.60
CA TYR A 34 29.08 5.85 2.76
C TYR A 34 30.16 6.30 3.75
N ASP A 35 31.28 6.89 3.26
CA ASP A 35 32.28 7.52 4.14
C ASP A 35 31.71 8.73 4.88
N ALA A 36 30.90 9.54 4.22
CA ALA A 36 30.20 10.66 4.85
C ALA A 36 29.14 10.17 5.86
N LEU A 37 28.39 9.11 5.55
CA LEU A 37 27.42 8.48 6.46
C LEU A 37 28.08 7.91 7.73
N PHE A 38 29.32 7.42 7.65
CA PHE A 38 30.04 6.91 8.83
C PHE A 38 30.20 7.96 9.93
N LYS A 39 30.26 9.22 9.56
CA LYS A 39 30.41 10.37 10.49
C LYS A 39 29.06 10.90 10.99
N GLU A 40 27.95 10.53 10.34
CA GLU A 40 26.61 11.01 10.68
C GLU A 40 25.94 10.10 11.73
N LYS A 41 25.28 10.71 12.71
CA LYS A 41 24.63 9.98 13.81
C LYS A 41 23.11 10.11 13.85
N GLU A 42 22.56 11.09 13.15
CA GLU A 42 21.11 11.37 13.16
C GLU A 42 20.37 10.63 12.03
N VAL A 43 21.10 10.18 11.02
CA VAL A 43 20.57 9.41 9.89
C VAL A 43 21.09 7.98 9.97
N THR A 44 20.20 7.03 10.17
CA THR A 44 20.57 5.61 10.28
C THR A 44 20.41 4.90 8.94
N HIS A 45 21.49 4.29 8.47
CA HIS A 45 21.45 3.42 7.30
C HIS A 45 21.06 2.00 7.71
N ILE A 46 20.05 1.42 7.04
CA ILE A 46 19.61 0.05 7.20
C ILE A 46 20.17 -0.78 6.04
N LEU A 47 21.10 -1.67 6.37
CA LEU A 47 21.72 -2.57 5.41
C LEU A 47 20.77 -3.76 5.12
N VAL A 48 20.17 -3.74 3.96
CA VAL A 48 19.34 -4.85 3.45
C VAL A 48 20.23 -5.97 2.87
N ARG A 49 19.61 -7.05 2.41
CA ARG A 49 20.30 -8.15 1.72
C ARG A 49 20.03 -8.16 0.21
N HIS A 50 19.06 -7.32 -0.22
CA HIS A 50 18.73 -7.11 -1.63
C HIS A 50 18.09 -5.74 -1.81
N GLU A 51 18.39 -5.01 -2.88
CA GLU A 51 17.94 -3.63 -3.11
C GLU A 51 16.42 -3.55 -3.34
N GLN A 52 15.79 -4.61 -3.83
CA GLN A 52 14.33 -4.71 -3.88
C GLN A 52 13.72 -4.61 -2.47
N ALA A 53 14.32 -5.27 -1.48
CA ALA A 53 13.89 -5.16 -0.10
C ALA A 53 14.06 -3.73 0.44
N ALA A 54 15.13 -3.02 0.06
CA ALA A 54 15.31 -1.61 0.44
C ALA A 54 14.13 -0.74 -0.03
N THR A 55 13.70 -0.92 -1.27
CA THR A 55 12.56 -0.17 -1.81
C THR A 55 11.24 -0.56 -1.14
N HIS A 56 11.01 -1.84 -0.84
CA HIS A 56 9.81 -2.27 -0.12
C HIS A 56 9.81 -1.83 1.35
N MET A 57 10.97 -1.77 2.02
CA MET A 57 11.06 -1.19 3.37
C MET A 57 10.74 0.29 3.36
N ALA A 58 11.28 1.05 2.39
CA ALA A 58 10.97 2.46 2.19
C ALA A 58 9.48 2.69 1.88
N ASP A 59 8.87 1.82 1.09
CA ASP A 59 7.45 1.81 0.77
C ASP A 59 6.60 1.56 2.02
N GLY A 60 6.90 0.51 2.79
CA GLY A 60 6.23 0.20 4.04
C GLY A 60 6.33 1.33 5.08
N TYR A 61 7.51 1.94 5.18
CA TYR A 61 7.71 3.15 5.99
C TYR A 61 6.78 4.28 5.53
N ALA A 62 6.73 4.54 4.23
CA ALA A 62 5.94 5.65 3.69
C ALA A 62 4.43 5.43 3.90
N ARG A 63 3.91 4.20 3.71
CA ARG A 63 2.50 3.86 3.99
C ARG A 63 2.15 4.03 5.46
N ALA A 64 3.04 3.58 6.35
CA ALA A 64 2.79 3.63 7.79
C ALA A 64 2.89 5.05 8.38
N THR A 65 3.71 5.94 7.79
CA THR A 65 4.01 7.26 8.34
C THR A 65 3.45 8.44 7.55
N GLY A 66 3.11 8.24 6.26
CA GLY A 66 2.76 9.32 5.33
C GLY A 66 3.96 10.15 4.85
N LYS A 67 5.20 9.79 5.21
CA LYS A 67 6.43 10.49 4.82
C LYS A 67 7.15 9.76 3.69
N ALA A 68 7.99 10.47 2.91
CA ALA A 68 8.76 9.83 1.86
C ALA A 68 9.79 8.84 2.43
N GLY A 69 9.80 7.61 1.92
CA GLY A 69 10.87 6.65 2.17
C GLY A 69 12.11 6.99 1.35
N VAL A 70 13.30 6.72 1.88
CA VAL A 70 14.57 7.05 1.22
C VAL A 70 15.38 5.79 0.96
N VAL A 71 15.79 5.60 -0.29
CA VAL A 71 16.56 4.44 -0.75
C VAL A 71 17.90 4.89 -1.29
N LEU A 72 18.97 4.16 -0.97
CA LEU A 72 20.32 4.41 -1.46
C LEU A 72 20.89 3.14 -2.10
N VAL A 73 21.06 3.13 -3.41
CA VAL A 73 21.51 1.96 -4.19
C VAL A 73 22.67 2.33 -5.13
N THR A 74 23.59 1.39 -5.31
CA THR A 74 24.72 1.61 -6.23
C THR A 74 24.29 1.54 -7.69
N SER A 75 25.19 1.89 -8.61
CA SER A 75 25.00 1.78 -10.06
C SER A 75 24.82 0.32 -10.53
N GLY A 76 24.44 0.14 -11.77
CA GLY A 76 24.31 -1.17 -12.41
C GLY A 76 23.31 -2.08 -11.69
N PRO A 77 23.73 -3.24 -11.18
CA PRO A 77 22.83 -4.22 -10.56
C PRO A 77 22.08 -3.66 -9.33
N GLY A 78 22.68 -2.76 -8.56
CA GLY A 78 22.01 -2.15 -7.43
C GLY A 78 20.81 -1.29 -7.87
N ALA A 79 21.00 -0.49 -8.90
CA ALA A 79 19.93 0.33 -9.50
C ALA A 79 18.84 -0.54 -10.14
N THR A 80 19.22 -1.56 -10.92
CA THR A 80 18.25 -2.46 -11.58
C THR A 80 17.45 -3.30 -10.60
N ASN A 81 18.05 -3.76 -9.50
CA ASN A 81 17.36 -4.50 -8.44
C ASN A 81 16.28 -3.66 -7.73
N ALA A 82 16.39 -2.34 -7.73
CA ALA A 82 15.39 -1.44 -7.12
C ALA A 82 14.13 -1.23 -7.98
N ILE A 83 14.16 -1.57 -9.26
CA ILE A 83 13.12 -1.22 -10.24
C ILE A 83 11.75 -1.77 -9.87
N THR A 84 11.64 -3.02 -9.45
CA THR A 84 10.36 -3.63 -9.04
C THR A 84 9.72 -2.85 -7.88
N GLY A 85 10.49 -2.46 -6.87
CA GLY A 85 9.94 -1.70 -5.75
C GLY A 85 9.59 -0.26 -6.11
N ILE A 86 10.35 0.38 -7.01
CA ILE A 86 10.01 1.71 -7.56
C ILE A 86 8.67 1.63 -8.31
N ALA A 87 8.47 0.60 -9.15
CA ALA A 87 7.22 0.38 -9.87
C ALA A 87 6.05 0.13 -8.91
N THR A 88 6.28 -0.63 -7.82
CA THR A 88 5.28 -0.85 -6.75
C THR A 88 4.84 0.48 -6.13
N ALA A 89 5.78 1.31 -5.73
CA ALA A 89 5.51 2.63 -5.16
C ALA A 89 4.77 3.56 -6.15
N TYR A 90 5.15 3.53 -7.43
CA TYR A 90 4.51 4.32 -8.48
C TYR A 90 3.04 3.94 -8.68
N MET A 91 2.74 2.64 -8.78
CA MET A 91 1.38 2.15 -9.02
C MET A 91 0.42 2.48 -7.87
N ASP A 92 0.92 2.53 -6.65
CA ASP A 92 0.13 2.83 -5.45
C ASP A 92 0.27 4.30 -4.98
N SER A 93 1.01 5.12 -5.73
CA SER A 93 1.22 6.55 -5.41
C SER A 93 1.93 6.77 -4.06
N ILE A 94 2.94 5.97 -3.75
CA ILE A 94 3.68 6.03 -2.50
C ILE A 94 4.90 6.96 -2.64
N PRO A 95 5.06 7.95 -1.76
CA PRO A 95 6.19 8.87 -1.83
C PRO A 95 7.50 8.17 -1.50
N MET A 96 8.46 8.24 -2.42
CA MET A 96 9.77 7.63 -2.28
C MET A 96 10.84 8.48 -2.98
N VAL A 97 12.01 8.63 -2.38
CA VAL A 97 13.18 9.23 -3.02
C VAL A 97 14.26 8.16 -3.13
N VAL A 98 14.63 7.81 -4.35
CA VAL A 98 15.65 6.82 -4.64
C VAL A 98 16.91 7.55 -5.09
N ILE A 99 17.97 7.44 -4.30
CA ILE A 99 19.29 7.95 -4.61
C ILE A 99 20.08 6.79 -5.23
N SER A 100 20.37 6.91 -6.52
CA SER A 100 21.13 5.94 -7.28
C SER A 100 22.54 6.46 -7.52
N GLY A 101 23.55 5.63 -7.29
CA GLY A 101 24.89 5.91 -7.77
C GLY A 101 24.99 5.69 -9.28
N GLN A 102 25.90 6.41 -9.94
CA GLN A 102 26.21 6.23 -11.34
C GLN A 102 27.75 6.17 -11.51
N VAL A 103 28.22 5.60 -12.63
CA VAL A 103 29.63 5.70 -13.03
C VAL A 103 30.04 7.17 -13.14
N ALA A 104 31.36 7.46 -13.14
CA ALA A 104 31.81 8.84 -13.28
C ALA A 104 31.25 9.48 -14.59
N SER A 105 30.96 10.77 -14.55
CA SER A 105 30.25 11.47 -15.63
C SER A 105 30.91 11.33 -17.02
N ASN A 106 32.24 11.25 -17.06
CA ASN A 106 32.99 11.01 -18.28
C ASN A 106 32.92 9.57 -18.80
N MET A 107 32.39 8.65 -18.02
CA MET A 107 32.25 7.23 -18.37
C MET A 107 30.81 6.88 -18.79
N VAL A 108 29.84 7.76 -18.56
CA VAL A 108 28.44 7.53 -18.94
C VAL A 108 28.32 7.39 -20.46
N GLY A 109 27.68 6.29 -20.91
CA GLY A 109 27.52 5.96 -22.33
C GLY A 109 28.69 5.22 -22.96
N THR A 110 29.64 4.70 -22.16
CA THR A 110 30.82 3.97 -22.65
C THR A 110 30.79 2.47 -22.37
N ASP A 111 29.67 1.95 -21.89
CA ASP A 111 29.52 0.57 -21.38
C ASP A 111 30.49 0.25 -20.23
N ALA A 112 30.71 1.22 -19.37
CA ALA A 112 31.59 1.09 -18.22
C ALA A 112 31.13 0.01 -17.25
N PHE A 113 32.04 -0.53 -16.44
CA PHE A 113 31.71 -1.54 -15.44
C PHE A 113 30.62 -1.05 -14.47
N GLN A 114 29.54 -1.82 -14.36
CA GLN A 114 28.35 -1.49 -13.56
C GLN A 114 27.64 -0.19 -14.00
N GLU A 115 27.74 0.17 -15.27
CA GLU A 115 26.90 1.23 -15.83
C GLU A 115 25.49 0.72 -16.11
N THR A 116 24.49 1.56 -15.85
CA THR A 116 23.09 1.34 -16.27
C THR A 116 22.42 2.70 -16.45
N ASP A 117 21.64 2.86 -17.51
CA ASP A 117 20.79 4.05 -17.71
C ASP A 117 19.61 4.02 -16.73
N MET A 118 19.85 4.37 -15.47
CA MET A 118 18.83 4.41 -14.42
C MET A 118 17.70 5.39 -14.76
N ILE A 119 18.03 6.51 -15.40
CA ILE A 119 17.03 7.50 -15.86
C ILE A 119 16.11 6.89 -16.92
N GLY A 120 16.67 6.21 -17.90
CA GLY A 120 15.91 5.57 -18.98
C GLY A 120 14.97 4.49 -18.50
N ILE A 121 15.47 3.54 -17.69
CA ILE A 121 14.67 2.41 -17.20
C ILE A 121 13.61 2.82 -16.16
N SER A 122 13.86 3.84 -15.35
CA SER A 122 12.91 4.31 -14.35
C SER A 122 11.86 5.29 -14.90
N ARG A 123 12.09 5.91 -16.04
CA ARG A 123 11.21 6.96 -16.60
C ARG A 123 9.71 6.64 -16.61
N PRO A 124 9.25 5.45 -17.00
CA PRO A 124 7.80 5.14 -17.04
C PRO A 124 7.19 4.86 -15.65
N ILE A 125 8.01 4.69 -14.62
CA ILE A 125 7.58 4.27 -13.27
C ILE A 125 7.97 5.25 -12.17
N VAL A 126 8.28 6.51 -12.52
CA VAL A 126 8.59 7.58 -11.56
C VAL A 126 7.82 8.85 -11.90
N LYS A 127 7.62 9.71 -10.92
CA LYS A 127 7.09 11.06 -11.17
C LYS A 127 8.11 11.94 -11.90
N HIS A 128 9.38 11.80 -11.54
CA HIS A 128 10.49 12.51 -12.14
C HIS A 128 11.81 11.81 -11.83
N SER A 129 12.82 12.10 -12.64
CA SER A 129 14.20 11.67 -12.42
C SER A 129 15.14 12.83 -12.67
N PHE A 130 16.20 12.90 -11.87
CA PHE A 130 17.28 13.89 -11.98
C PHE A 130 18.61 13.16 -12.13
N MET A 131 19.51 13.70 -12.95
CA MET A 131 20.92 13.36 -12.93
C MET A 131 21.71 14.58 -12.46
N ILE A 132 22.55 14.42 -11.44
CA ILE A 132 23.41 15.47 -10.91
C ILE A 132 24.53 15.74 -11.92
N LYS A 133 24.70 17.01 -12.30
CA LYS A 133 25.70 17.45 -13.24
C LYS A 133 26.83 18.27 -12.62
N HIS A 134 26.59 18.82 -11.44
CA HIS A 134 27.57 19.55 -10.66
C HIS A 134 27.28 19.39 -9.15
N PRO A 135 28.30 19.23 -8.29
CA PRO A 135 28.07 19.00 -6.85
C PRO A 135 27.24 20.09 -6.15
N SER A 136 27.40 21.36 -6.54
CA SER A 136 26.67 22.47 -5.93
C SER A 136 25.15 22.45 -6.15
N GLU A 137 24.63 21.66 -7.11
CA GLU A 137 23.18 21.54 -7.33
C GLU A 137 22.52 20.48 -6.45
N ILE A 138 23.30 19.63 -5.77
CA ILE A 138 22.79 18.52 -4.95
C ILE A 138 21.69 18.99 -3.98
N PRO A 139 21.87 20.03 -3.15
CA PRO A 139 20.86 20.46 -2.19
C PRO A 139 19.53 20.87 -2.87
N GLU A 140 19.64 21.61 -3.98
CA GLU A 140 18.45 22.06 -4.71
C GLU A 140 17.70 20.91 -5.39
N VAL A 141 18.43 19.99 -6.03
CA VAL A 141 17.85 18.81 -6.70
C VAL A 141 17.21 17.88 -5.69
N MET A 142 17.89 17.62 -4.58
CA MET A 142 17.32 16.81 -3.50
C MET A 142 16.03 17.45 -2.95
N LYS A 143 16.00 18.77 -2.73
CA LYS A 143 14.77 19.45 -2.28
C LYS A 143 13.62 19.34 -3.30
N LYS A 144 13.93 19.45 -4.59
CA LYS A 144 12.95 19.20 -5.66
C LYS A 144 12.44 17.78 -5.64
N ALA A 145 13.32 16.79 -5.43
CA ALA A 145 12.96 15.37 -5.38
C ALA A 145 11.99 15.08 -4.23
N PHE A 146 12.28 15.53 -3.01
CA PHE A 146 11.37 15.37 -1.87
C PHE A 146 10.03 16.08 -2.06
N TYR A 147 10.05 17.31 -2.57
CA TYR A 147 8.83 18.04 -2.87
C TYR A 147 7.95 17.35 -3.90
N LEU A 148 8.55 16.88 -5.01
CA LEU A 148 7.82 16.16 -6.06
C LEU A 148 7.27 14.82 -5.54
N ALA A 149 8.05 14.09 -4.73
CA ALA A 149 7.62 12.81 -4.20
C ALA A 149 6.37 12.93 -3.33
N GLN A 150 6.24 14.02 -2.55
CA GLN A 150 5.20 14.17 -1.53
C GLN A 150 4.03 15.09 -1.92
N SER A 151 4.15 15.89 -2.98
CA SER A 151 3.13 16.87 -3.37
C SER A 151 2.27 16.40 -4.54
N GLY A 152 1.06 16.94 -4.69
CA GLY A 152 0.09 16.48 -5.68
C GLY A 152 -0.24 14.99 -5.45
N ARG A 153 -0.39 14.21 -6.51
CA ARG A 153 -0.41 12.74 -6.39
C ARG A 153 0.99 12.26 -6.01
N PRO A 154 1.22 11.68 -4.83
CA PRO A 154 2.54 11.23 -4.40
C PRO A 154 3.13 10.15 -5.33
N GLY A 155 4.43 9.91 -5.23
CA GLY A 155 5.08 8.85 -6.00
C GLY A 155 6.60 8.92 -5.95
N PRO A 156 7.30 7.92 -6.50
CA PRO A 156 8.75 7.84 -6.46
C PRO A 156 9.41 8.88 -7.37
N VAL A 157 10.57 9.36 -6.91
CA VAL A 157 11.49 10.23 -7.66
C VAL A 157 12.90 9.65 -7.55
N VAL A 158 13.61 9.59 -8.67
CA VAL A 158 15.00 9.10 -8.75
C VAL A 158 15.96 10.28 -8.83
N VAL A 159 17.04 10.21 -8.07
CA VAL A 159 18.19 11.13 -8.16
C VAL A 159 19.42 10.28 -8.43
N ASP A 160 19.92 10.33 -9.69
CA ASP A 160 21.06 9.59 -10.16
C ASP A 160 22.32 10.45 -10.01
N ILE A 161 23.32 9.96 -9.26
CA ILE A 161 24.49 10.75 -8.85
C ILE A 161 25.76 10.11 -9.38
N PRO A 162 26.39 10.70 -10.43
CA PRO A 162 27.70 10.25 -10.89
C PRO A 162 28.76 10.33 -9.79
N LYS A 163 29.65 9.31 -9.74
CA LYS A 163 30.62 9.14 -8.64
C LYS A 163 31.51 10.36 -8.43
N ASP A 164 31.94 11.01 -9.52
CA ASP A 164 32.79 12.21 -9.49
C ASP A 164 32.07 13.42 -8.85
N MET A 165 30.75 13.49 -8.93
CA MET A 165 29.95 14.53 -8.24
C MET A 165 30.01 14.43 -6.72
N THR A 166 30.48 13.32 -6.18
CA THR A 166 30.59 13.07 -4.72
C THR A 166 32.04 13.09 -4.22
N ASN A 167 33.01 13.51 -5.06
CA ASN A 167 34.43 13.52 -4.78
C ASN A 167 34.74 14.29 -3.46
N PRO A 168 35.36 13.66 -2.43
CA PRO A 168 35.66 14.31 -1.17
C PRO A 168 36.74 15.40 -1.22
N ALA A 169 37.56 15.42 -2.27
CA ALA A 169 38.61 16.41 -2.44
C ALA A 169 38.06 17.79 -2.86
N GLU A 170 36.88 17.83 -3.44
CA GLU A 170 36.24 19.06 -3.90
C GLU A 170 35.19 19.54 -2.92
N LYS A 171 35.24 20.81 -2.52
CA LYS A 171 34.33 21.42 -1.55
C LYS A 171 33.59 22.58 -2.17
N PHE A 172 32.29 22.64 -1.90
CA PHE A 172 31.38 23.66 -2.39
C PHE A 172 30.56 24.21 -1.22
N GLU A 173 30.01 25.39 -1.38
CA GLU A 173 29.14 26.00 -0.39
C GLU A 173 27.85 25.19 -0.24
N TYR A 174 27.50 24.82 0.98
CA TYR A 174 26.26 24.19 1.33
C TYR A 174 25.27 25.19 1.93
N VAL A 175 24.08 25.26 1.32
CA VAL A 175 22.92 25.99 1.86
C VAL A 175 21.70 25.09 1.75
N TYR A 176 21.04 24.81 2.86
CA TYR A 176 19.79 24.05 2.84
C TYR A 176 18.66 24.87 2.21
N PRO A 177 18.03 24.38 1.12
CA PRO A 177 16.96 25.11 0.45
C PRO A 177 15.64 24.99 1.25
N LYS A 178 15.12 26.13 1.69
CA LYS A 178 13.85 26.16 2.44
C LYS A 178 12.62 25.80 1.60
N LYS A 179 12.67 26.00 0.28
CA LYS A 179 11.56 25.75 -0.66
C LYS A 179 12.11 25.19 -1.97
N ALA A 180 11.38 24.25 -2.56
CA ALA A 180 11.65 23.80 -3.92
C ALA A 180 11.21 24.87 -4.93
N LYS A 181 12.07 25.13 -5.93
CA LYS A 181 11.76 26.05 -7.04
C LYS A 181 11.54 25.22 -8.32
N LEU A 182 10.29 25.08 -8.74
CA LEU A 182 9.90 24.37 -9.97
C LEU A 182 9.13 25.32 -10.89
N ARG A 183 9.47 25.33 -12.19
CA ARG A 183 8.89 26.27 -13.16
C ARG A 183 7.47 25.91 -13.57
N SER A 184 7.17 24.62 -13.74
CA SER A 184 5.97 24.12 -14.42
C SER A 184 5.15 23.15 -13.55
N TYR A 185 5.51 22.95 -12.30
CA TYR A 185 4.77 22.07 -11.39
C TYR A 185 4.02 22.88 -10.33
N SER A 186 2.69 22.88 -10.44
CA SER A 186 1.80 23.59 -9.52
C SER A 186 0.62 22.66 -9.19
N PRO A 187 0.74 21.82 -8.15
CA PRO A 187 -0.35 20.93 -7.77
C PRO A 187 -1.55 21.72 -7.24
N ALA A 188 -2.76 21.17 -7.44
CA ALA A 188 -3.97 21.75 -6.88
C ALA A 188 -3.87 21.78 -5.34
N VAL A 189 -4.24 22.89 -4.74
CA VAL A 189 -4.25 23.11 -3.28
C VAL A 189 -5.65 23.20 -2.68
N ARG A 190 -6.69 23.28 -3.54
CA ARG A 190 -8.10 23.30 -3.14
C ARG A 190 -8.98 22.84 -4.30
N GLY A 191 -10.18 22.34 -3.99
CA GLY A 191 -11.21 22.05 -4.98
C GLY A 191 -11.92 23.30 -5.48
N HIS A 192 -12.72 23.16 -6.55
CA HIS A 192 -13.56 24.24 -7.06
C HIS A 192 -14.87 24.30 -6.28
N SER A 193 -15.10 25.37 -5.49
CA SER A 193 -16.24 25.52 -4.55
C SER A 193 -17.61 25.31 -5.21
N GLY A 194 -17.80 25.80 -6.46
CA GLY A 194 -19.04 25.58 -7.19
C GLY A 194 -19.33 24.13 -7.53
N GLN A 195 -18.30 23.32 -7.79
CA GLN A 195 -18.45 21.88 -8.00
C GLN A 195 -18.69 21.14 -6.68
N ILE A 196 -18.04 21.58 -5.60
CA ILE A 196 -18.26 21.01 -4.26
C ILE A 196 -19.71 21.26 -3.80
N ARG A 197 -20.25 22.47 -4.02
CA ARG A 197 -21.65 22.79 -3.72
C ARG A 197 -22.63 21.92 -4.52
N LYS A 198 -22.42 21.77 -5.83
CA LYS A 198 -23.24 20.88 -6.67
C LYS A 198 -23.19 19.43 -6.19
N ALA A 199 -22.02 18.97 -5.76
CA ALA A 199 -21.85 17.63 -5.20
C ALA A 199 -22.62 17.45 -3.89
N ALA A 200 -22.55 18.43 -2.98
CA ALA A 200 -23.30 18.42 -1.72
C ALA A 200 -24.82 18.41 -1.97
N GLU A 201 -25.31 19.25 -2.87
CA GLU A 201 -26.74 19.30 -3.26
C GLU A 201 -27.21 17.97 -3.87
N LEU A 202 -26.38 17.35 -4.75
CA LEU A 202 -26.69 16.05 -5.34
C LEU A 202 -26.76 14.94 -4.30
N LEU A 203 -25.83 14.92 -3.32
CA LEU A 203 -25.85 13.95 -2.22
C LEU A 203 -27.09 14.12 -1.32
N LEU A 204 -27.48 15.36 -1.00
CA LEU A 204 -28.67 15.63 -0.19
C LEU A 204 -29.97 15.19 -0.89
N ALA A 205 -30.02 15.25 -2.21
CA ALA A 205 -31.17 14.84 -3.03
C ALA A 205 -31.19 13.34 -3.37
N ALA A 206 -30.11 12.62 -3.11
CA ALA A 206 -29.97 11.22 -3.49
C ALA A 206 -30.89 10.30 -2.68
N LYS A 207 -31.37 9.24 -3.31
CA LYS A 207 -32.23 8.23 -2.70
C LYS A 207 -31.43 7.00 -2.21
N ARG A 208 -30.36 6.67 -2.92
CA ARG A 208 -29.49 5.51 -2.66
C ARG A 208 -28.01 5.88 -2.79
N PRO A 209 -27.56 6.88 -2.03
CA PRO A 209 -26.17 7.30 -2.08
C PRO A 209 -25.23 6.30 -1.45
N ILE A 210 -23.97 6.28 -1.91
CA ILE A 210 -22.87 5.54 -1.30
C ILE A 210 -21.56 6.30 -1.42
N ILE A 211 -20.71 6.21 -0.40
CA ILE A 211 -19.32 6.68 -0.45
C ILE A 211 -18.43 5.52 -0.90
N TYR A 212 -17.64 5.77 -1.94
CA TYR A 212 -16.61 4.89 -2.46
C TYR A 212 -15.24 5.50 -2.16
N ALA A 213 -14.60 5.05 -1.07
CA ALA A 213 -13.38 5.62 -0.55
C ALA A 213 -12.14 4.81 -0.95
N GLY A 214 -11.13 5.48 -1.51
CA GLY A 214 -9.87 4.87 -1.92
C GLY A 214 -8.67 5.29 -1.07
N GLY A 215 -7.47 4.80 -1.45
CA GLY A 215 -6.20 5.11 -0.78
C GLY A 215 -5.88 6.60 -0.71
N GLY A 216 -6.41 7.42 -1.63
CA GLY A 216 -6.24 8.87 -1.61
C GLY A 216 -6.80 9.55 -0.35
N VAL A 217 -7.78 8.94 0.33
CA VAL A 217 -8.30 9.43 1.62
C VAL A 217 -7.23 9.30 2.71
N ILE A 218 -6.53 8.17 2.74
CA ILE A 218 -5.44 7.91 3.71
C ILE A 218 -4.26 8.83 3.43
N MET A 219 -3.80 8.87 2.18
CA MET A 219 -2.65 9.69 1.76
C MET A 219 -2.91 11.19 1.93
N GLY A 220 -4.16 11.63 1.77
CA GLY A 220 -4.58 13.02 1.99
C GLY A 220 -4.92 13.33 3.45
N GLY A 221 -4.78 12.38 4.39
CA GLY A 221 -5.08 12.60 5.81
C GLY A 221 -6.54 12.94 6.12
N ALA A 222 -7.49 12.50 5.27
CA ALA A 222 -8.88 12.97 5.28
C ALA A 222 -9.90 12.00 5.91
N SER A 223 -9.42 10.98 6.64
CA SER A 223 -10.30 9.96 7.25
C SER A 223 -11.31 10.54 8.24
N SER A 224 -10.94 11.57 9.00
CA SER A 224 -11.84 12.24 9.94
C SER A 224 -12.96 13.01 9.23
N GLN A 225 -12.64 13.75 8.17
CA GLN A 225 -13.60 14.50 7.37
C GLN A 225 -14.56 13.56 6.64
N LEU A 226 -14.03 12.43 6.10
CA LEU A 226 -14.85 11.39 5.48
C LEU A 226 -15.84 10.81 6.49
N THR A 227 -15.36 10.48 7.70
CA THR A 227 -16.20 9.94 8.78
C THR A 227 -17.27 10.95 9.21
N GLU A 228 -16.91 12.23 9.36
CA GLU A 228 -17.86 13.29 9.70
C GLU A 228 -18.97 13.42 8.65
N LEU A 229 -18.61 13.47 7.36
CA LEU A 229 -19.59 13.55 6.26
C LEU A 229 -20.51 12.32 6.24
N ALA A 230 -19.92 11.11 6.34
CA ALA A 230 -20.68 9.86 6.33
C ALA A 230 -21.68 9.80 7.50
N LYS A 231 -21.25 10.18 8.70
CA LYS A 231 -22.11 10.22 9.89
C LYS A 231 -23.22 11.26 9.78
N MET A 232 -22.86 12.46 9.34
CA MET A 232 -23.80 13.57 9.22
C MET A 232 -24.95 13.27 8.26
N LEU A 233 -24.67 12.59 7.15
CA LEU A 233 -25.65 12.23 6.14
C LEU A 233 -26.18 10.79 6.25
N ASN A 234 -25.70 10.02 7.23
CA ASN A 234 -26.01 8.61 7.43
C ASN A 234 -25.79 7.75 6.17
N LEU A 235 -24.63 7.95 5.51
CA LEU A 235 -24.29 7.28 4.25
C LEU A 235 -23.61 5.93 4.49
N PRO A 236 -23.90 4.89 3.68
CA PRO A 236 -23.07 3.70 3.61
C PRO A 236 -21.70 4.02 3.01
N VAL A 237 -20.66 3.38 3.52
CA VAL A 237 -19.27 3.56 3.08
C VAL A 237 -18.68 2.22 2.66
N THR A 238 -18.09 2.18 1.47
CA THR A 238 -17.27 1.06 1.02
C THR A 238 -15.86 1.54 0.70
N ASN A 239 -14.86 0.71 1.00
CA ASN A 239 -13.46 1.03 0.79
C ASN A 239 -12.86 0.16 -0.33
N THR A 240 -11.93 0.73 -1.10
CA THR A 240 -11.05 -0.08 -1.94
C THR A 240 -10.09 -0.89 -1.08
N LEU A 241 -9.40 -1.87 -1.68
CA LEU A 241 -8.28 -2.57 -1.05
C LEU A 241 -7.26 -1.59 -0.45
N MET A 242 -6.91 -0.52 -1.18
CA MET A 242 -5.99 0.52 -0.74
C MET A 242 -6.59 1.49 0.29
N GLY A 243 -7.90 1.52 0.41
CA GLY A 243 -8.63 2.42 1.31
C GLY A 243 -9.00 1.80 2.65
N LEU A 244 -8.67 0.53 2.90
CA LEU A 244 -9.00 -0.13 4.17
C LEU A 244 -8.42 0.65 5.37
N GLY A 245 -9.28 0.94 6.34
CA GLY A 245 -8.96 1.77 7.50
C GLY A 245 -9.17 3.28 7.31
N CYS A 246 -9.48 3.77 6.11
CA CYS A 246 -9.85 5.19 5.94
C CYS A 246 -11.20 5.53 6.56
N TYR A 247 -12.06 4.54 6.70
CA TYR A 247 -13.29 4.54 7.48
C TYR A 247 -13.27 3.32 8.41
N PRO A 248 -13.70 3.42 9.68
CA PRO A 248 -13.62 2.30 10.63
C PRO A 248 -14.38 1.07 10.15
N GLY A 249 -13.69 -0.07 10.06
CA GLY A 249 -14.27 -1.35 9.64
C GLY A 249 -15.28 -1.94 10.63
N SER A 250 -15.22 -1.53 11.91
CA SER A 250 -16.18 -1.91 12.95
C SER A 250 -17.47 -1.12 12.92
N ASP A 251 -17.51 -0.01 12.17
CA ASP A 251 -18.68 0.85 12.13
C ASP A 251 -19.80 0.24 11.28
N ARG A 252 -21.06 0.41 11.72
CA ARG A 252 -22.25 -0.10 11.02
C ARG A 252 -22.35 0.42 9.58
N GLN A 253 -21.92 1.67 9.33
CA GLN A 253 -22.02 2.27 7.99
C GLN A 253 -21.00 1.70 7.02
N PHE A 254 -19.98 0.98 7.51
CA PHE A 254 -19.06 0.24 6.64
C PHE A 254 -19.78 -1.00 6.07
N VAL A 255 -19.90 -1.06 4.75
CA VAL A 255 -20.57 -2.16 4.05
C VAL A 255 -19.60 -3.20 3.47
N GLY A 256 -18.32 -3.10 3.82
CA GLY A 256 -17.24 -3.98 3.36
C GLY A 256 -16.39 -3.35 2.26
N MET A 257 -15.32 -4.07 1.91
CA MET A 257 -14.51 -3.77 0.74
C MET A 257 -15.31 -4.10 -0.53
N LEU A 258 -15.18 -3.27 -1.59
CA LEU A 258 -15.79 -3.53 -2.89
C LEU A 258 -14.81 -4.16 -3.88
N GLY A 259 -15.31 -4.59 -5.01
CA GLY A 259 -14.52 -5.04 -6.15
C GLY A 259 -14.49 -6.55 -6.33
N MET A 260 -13.47 -7.07 -7.02
CA MET A 260 -13.37 -8.47 -7.43
C MET A 260 -13.59 -9.45 -6.28
N HIS A 261 -12.95 -9.23 -5.13
CA HIS A 261 -13.11 -10.00 -3.91
C HIS A 261 -13.80 -9.20 -2.80
N GLY A 262 -14.61 -8.22 -3.20
CA GLY A 262 -15.39 -7.39 -2.29
C GLY A 262 -16.56 -8.17 -1.66
N SER A 263 -17.12 -7.61 -0.58
CA SER A 263 -18.30 -8.20 0.05
C SER A 263 -19.52 -8.16 -0.87
N TYR A 264 -20.38 -9.15 -0.72
CA TYR A 264 -21.67 -9.19 -1.42
C TYR A 264 -22.45 -7.90 -1.22
N THR A 265 -22.53 -7.43 0.02
CA THR A 265 -23.22 -6.20 0.39
C THR A 265 -22.65 -4.95 -0.29
N ALA A 266 -21.32 -4.79 -0.29
CA ALA A 266 -20.68 -3.62 -0.91
C ALA A 266 -20.91 -3.57 -2.43
N ASN A 267 -20.74 -4.71 -3.11
CA ASN A 267 -20.91 -4.78 -4.55
C ASN A 267 -22.37 -4.55 -4.98
N LEU A 268 -23.34 -5.06 -4.23
CA LEU A 268 -24.76 -4.77 -4.49
C LEU A 268 -25.13 -3.32 -4.17
N ALA A 269 -24.65 -2.77 -3.05
CA ALA A 269 -24.90 -1.38 -2.69
C ALA A 269 -24.35 -0.43 -3.76
N MET A 270 -23.13 -0.69 -4.27
CA MET A 270 -22.57 0.05 -5.40
C MET A 270 -23.44 -0.07 -6.65
N HIS A 271 -23.82 -1.31 -7.04
CA HIS A 271 -24.57 -1.54 -8.27
C HIS A 271 -25.94 -0.86 -8.28
N HIS A 272 -26.61 -0.80 -7.13
CA HIS A 272 -27.97 -0.26 -6.99
C HIS A 272 -28.02 1.19 -6.53
N SER A 273 -26.86 1.83 -6.32
CA SER A 273 -26.80 3.25 -5.94
C SER A 273 -27.28 4.16 -7.07
N ASP A 274 -27.80 5.33 -6.71
CA ASP A 274 -28.16 6.41 -7.64
C ASP A 274 -27.14 7.57 -7.64
N VAL A 275 -26.34 7.68 -6.56
CA VAL A 275 -25.22 8.61 -6.46
C VAL A 275 -24.04 7.94 -5.79
N ILE A 276 -22.89 7.98 -6.44
CA ILE A 276 -21.62 7.51 -5.90
C ILE A 276 -20.71 8.70 -5.65
N LEU A 277 -20.30 8.89 -4.39
CA LEU A 277 -19.23 9.81 -4.02
C LEU A 277 -17.90 9.05 -4.01
N ALA A 278 -17.17 9.09 -5.12
CA ALA A 278 -15.84 8.50 -5.23
C ALA A 278 -14.79 9.47 -4.69
N VAL A 279 -14.06 9.07 -3.65
CA VAL A 279 -13.10 9.92 -2.93
C VAL A 279 -11.73 9.28 -2.94
N GLY A 280 -10.78 9.89 -3.66
CA GLY A 280 -9.41 9.40 -3.75
C GLY A 280 -9.31 7.96 -4.28
N ALA A 281 -10.16 7.62 -5.25
CA ALA A 281 -10.26 6.30 -5.88
C ALA A 281 -10.17 6.44 -7.40
N ARG A 282 -9.42 5.53 -8.06
CA ARG A 282 -9.10 5.66 -9.50
C ARG A 282 -9.95 4.80 -10.43
N PHE A 283 -10.98 4.13 -9.94
CA PHE A 283 -11.80 3.19 -10.72
C PHE A 283 -10.95 2.12 -11.41
N ASP A 284 -10.25 1.37 -10.59
CA ASP A 284 -9.35 0.30 -10.96
C ASP A 284 -10.10 -0.88 -11.61
N ASP A 285 -9.46 -1.63 -12.52
CA ASP A 285 -10.06 -2.78 -13.17
C ASP A 285 -10.48 -3.89 -12.19
N ARG A 286 -9.78 -4.01 -11.05
CA ARG A 286 -10.15 -4.96 -9.98
C ARG A 286 -11.41 -4.53 -9.21
N VAL A 287 -11.85 -3.29 -9.38
CA VAL A 287 -13.10 -2.77 -8.82
C VAL A 287 -14.21 -2.78 -9.83
N ILE A 288 -13.99 -2.17 -11.00
CA ILE A 288 -15.07 -1.92 -11.97
C ILE A 288 -15.46 -3.15 -12.79
N ASN A 289 -14.56 -4.15 -12.94
CA ASN A 289 -14.73 -5.34 -13.78
C ASN A 289 -15.13 -4.99 -15.22
N GLY A 290 -16.41 -4.93 -15.54
CA GLY A 290 -16.93 -4.49 -16.86
C GLY A 290 -17.32 -3.00 -16.84
N ALA A 291 -16.51 -2.11 -17.42
CA ALA A 291 -16.72 -0.65 -17.35
C ALA A 291 -18.10 -0.20 -17.87
N THR A 292 -18.63 -0.86 -18.91
CA THR A 292 -19.96 -0.54 -19.49
C THR A 292 -21.13 -0.98 -18.61
N LYS A 293 -20.88 -1.88 -17.66
CA LYS A 293 -21.89 -2.42 -16.72
C LYS A 293 -21.71 -1.90 -15.30
N PHE A 294 -20.72 -1.04 -15.09
CA PHE A 294 -20.43 -0.49 -13.77
C PHE A 294 -21.52 0.50 -13.36
N CYS A 295 -22.25 0.19 -12.31
CA CYS A 295 -23.24 1.05 -11.63
C CYS A 295 -24.09 1.90 -12.61
N PRO A 296 -24.87 1.30 -13.50
CA PRO A 296 -25.45 1.96 -14.69
C PRO A 296 -26.46 3.06 -14.37
N ASN A 297 -26.98 3.10 -13.14
CA ASN A 297 -27.99 4.09 -12.72
C ASN A 297 -27.40 5.20 -11.85
N ALA A 298 -26.11 5.17 -11.54
CA ALA A 298 -25.48 6.08 -10.62
C ALA A 298 -24.93 7.33 -11.32
N LYS A 299 -25.13 8.48 -10.72
CA LYS A 299 -24.34 9.71 -11.00
C LYS A 299 -23.05 9.65 -10.19
N ILE A 300 -21.93 9.97 -10.83
CA ILE A 300 -20.61 9.87 -10.25
C ILE A 300 -20.07 11.24 -9.86
N ILE A 301 -19.88 11.47 -8.58
CA ILE A 301 -19.06 12.56 -8.05
C ILE A 301 -17.65 12.00 -7.87
N HIS A 302 -16.65 12.59 -8.53
CA HIS A 302 -15.27 12.08 -8.44
C HIS A 302 -14.32 13.14 -7.90
N ILE A 303 -13.80 12.92 -6.70
CA ILE A 303 -12.81 13.75 -6.03
C ILE A 303 -11.44 13.07 -6.15
N ASP A 304 -10.52 13.71 -6.85
CA ASP A 304 -9.14 13.23 -6.99
C ASP A 304 -8.18 14.42 -7.08
N ILE A 305 -6.96 14.25 -6.56
CA ILE A 305 -5.91 15.28 -6.66
C ILE A 305 -5.28 15.31 -8.05
N ASP A 306 -5.33 14.19 -8.78
CA ASP A 306 -4.74 14.03 -10.11
C ASP A 306 -5.81 14.27 -11.19
N PRO A 307 -5.74 15.37 -11.95
CA PRO A 307 -6.68 15.63 -13.03
C PRO A 307 -6.68 14.55 -14.12
N ALA A 308 -5.56 13.81 -14.27
CA ALA A 308 -5.47 12.72 -15.25
C ALA A 308 -6.28 11.47 -14.83
N SER A 309 -6.64 11.33 -13.56
CA SER A 309 -7.50 10.25 -13.05
C SER A 309 -8.98 10.52 -13.31
N ILE A 310 -9.39 11.78 -13.42
CA ILE A 310 -10.79 12.17 -13.61
C ILE A 310 -11.30 11.70 -14.97
N SER A 311 -12.40 10.95 -14.96
CA SER A 311 -13.05 10.40 -16.17
C SER A 311 -12.14 9.49 -17.03
N LYS A 312 -11.04 9.01 -16.48
CA LYS A 312 -10.11 8.13 -17.21
C LYS A 312 -10.74 6.78 -17.57
N THR A 313 -11.47 6.17 -16.63
CA THR A 313 -12.09 4.86 -16.81
C THR A 313 -13.61 4.94 -16.76
N ILE A 314 -14.14 5.63 -15.77
CA ILE A 314 -15.58 5.87 -15.58
C ILE A 314 -15.81 7.38 -15.68
N LYS A 315 -16.78 7.79 -16.50
CA LYS A 315 -17.12 9.20 -16.67
C LYS A 315 -17.68 9.79 -15.38
N ALA A 316 -17.10 10.89 -14.90
CA ALA A 316 -17.63 11.66 -13.78
C ALA A 316 -18.70 12.64 -14.23
N ASP A 317 -19.83 12.71 -13.52
CA ASP A 317 -20.86 13.74 -13.71
C ASP A 317 -20.46 15.04 -13.02
N ILE A 318 -19.86 14.95 -11.84
CA ILE A 318 -19.30 16.08 -11.10
C ILE A 318 -17.83 15.81 -10.79
N PRO A 319 -16.90 16.30 -11.62
CA PRO A 319 -15.47 16.21 -11.36
C PRO A 319 -15.03 17.28 -10.37
N ILE A 320 -14.20 16.89 -9.38
CA ILE A 320 -13.60 17.80 -8.40
C ILE A 320 -12.09 17.47 -8.30
N VAL A 321 -11.26 18.32 -8.89
CA VAL A 321 -9.79 18.21 -8.77
C VAL A 321 -9.34 18.99 -7.55
N GLY A 322 -8.73 18.32 -6.58
CA GLY A 322 -8.21 18.94 -5.36
C GLY A 322 -7.83 17.95 -4.27
N PRO A 323 -7.10 18.41 -3.23
CA PRO A 323 -6.78 17.61 -2.08
C PRO A 323 -8.05 17.17 -1.34
N VAL A 324 -8.12 15.89 -0.99
CA VAL A 324 -9.32 15.27 -0.39
C VAL A 324 -9.71 15.94 0.93
N ASP A 325 -8.74 16.26 1.78
CA ASP A 325 -8.92 16.92 3.07
C ASP A 325 -9.59 18.29 2.91
N SER A 326 -9.09 19.11 2.00
CA SER A 326 -9.65 20.45 1.68
C SER A 326 -11.06 20.33 1.10
N VAL A 327 -11.26 19.41 0.14
CA VAL A 327 -12.56 19.24 -0.53
C VAL A 327 -13.62 18.73 0.44
N LEU A 328 -13.30 17.72 1.26
CA LEU A 328 -14.25 17.19 2.24
C LEU A 328 -14.56 18.18 3.37
N THR A 329 -13.57 18.95 3.83
CA THR A 329 -13.78 20.01 4.83
C THR A 329 -14.77 21.06 4.30
N GLU A 330 -14.58 21.51 3.07
CA GLU A 330 -15.50 22.47 2.44
C GLU A 330 -16.89 21.86 2.18
N MET A 331 -16.96 20.61 1.75
CA MET A 331 -18.23 19.90 1.54
C MET A 331 -19.03 19.77 2.84
N VAL A 332 -18.40 19.41 3.95
CA VAL A 332 -19.01 19.36 5.29
C VAL A 332 -19.56 20.75 5.69
N ALA A 333 -18.78 21.81 5.45
CA ALA A 333 -19.20 23.17 5.74
C ALA A 333 -20.43 23.58 4.91
N ILE A 334 -20.44 23.28 3.61
CA ILE A 334 -21.56 23.56 2.71
C ILE A 334 -22.82 22.78 3.12
N VAL A 335 -22.71 21.51 3.48
CA VAL A 335 -23.87 20.73 3.96
C VAL A 335 -24.45 21.34 5.23
N LYS A 336 -23.61 21.78 6.17
CA LYS A 336 -24.04 22.50 7.38
C LYS A 336 -24.71 23.84 7.05
N GLU A 337 -24.19 24.59 6.08
CA GLU A 337 -24.76 25.86 5.62
C GLU A 337 -26.15 25.66 4.98
N ILE A 338 -26.31 24.64 4.14
CA ILE A 338 -27.60 24.31 3.51
C ILE A 338 -28.66 23.96 4.58
N GLY A 339 -28.23 23.36 5.71
CA GLY A 339 -29.09 23.04 6.84
C GLY A 339 -30.19 22.01 6.55
N GLN A 340 -30.07 21.27 5.43
CA GLN A 340 -30.96 20.18 5.06
C GLN A 340 -30.31 18.83 5.35
N THR A 341 -31.13 17.86 5.70
CA THR A 341 -30.72 16.45 5.82
C THR A 341 -31.40 15.64 4.71
N PRO A 342 -30.79 14.54 4.26
CA PRO A 342 -31.47 13.60 3.37
C PRO A 342 -32.82 13.17 3.92
N ASN A 343 -33.78 12.87 3.03
CA ASN A 343 -35.09 12.42 3.44
C ASN A 343 -35.01 11.14 4.30
N ALA A 344 -35.50 11.20 5.53
CA ALA A 344 -35.33 10.13 6.53
C ALA A 344 -35.94 8.79 6.08
N ASP A 345 -37.13 8.80 5.47
CA ASP A 345 -37.81 7.59 5.00
C ASP A 345 -37.03 6.94 3.84
N THR A 346 -36.48 7.76 2.97
CA THR A 346 -35.67 7.31 1.84
C THR A 346 -34.36 6.67 2.32
N VAL A 347 -33.68 7.31 3.26
CA VAL A 347 -32.45 6.77 3.88
C VAL A 347 -32.75 5.48 4.64
N ALA A 348 -33.84 5.44 5.40
CA ALA A 348 -34.25 4.23 6.12
C ALA A 348 -34.56 3.06 5.17
N SER A 349 -35.26 3.34 4.06
CA SER A 349 -35.53 2.33 3.02
C SER A 349 -34.27 1.80 2.38
N TRP A 350 -33.28 2.69 2.10
CA TRP A 350 -31.98 2.28 1.55
C TRP A 350 -31.19 1.40 2.54
N TRP A 351 -31.12 1.79 3.81
CA TRP A 351 -30.49 0.97 4.84
C TRP A 351 -31.18 -0.36 5.05
N LYS A 352 -32.52 -0.42 5.00
CA LYS A 352 -33.25 -1.68 5.05
C LYS A 352 -32.80 -2.64 3.95
N GLN A 353 -32.67 -2.15 2.72
CA GLN A 353 -32.19 -2.96 1.59
C GLN A 353 -30.74 -3.43 1.78
N ILE A 354 -29.86 -2.57 2.28
CA ILE A 354 -28.46 -2.92 2.57
C ILE A 354 -28.38 -3.99 3.67
N GLU A 355 -29.18 -3.86 4.75
CA GLU A 355 -29.20 -4.84 5.83
C GLU A 355 -29.79 -6.20 5.40
N GLU A 356 -30.75 -6.20 4.46
CA GLU A 356 -31.24 -7.44 3.83
C GLU A 356 -30.12 -8.16 3.08
N TRP A 357 -29.29 -7.44 2.33
CA TRP A 357 -28.12 -8.03 1.66
C TRP A 357 -27.03 -8.48 2.63
N ARG A 358 -26.81 -7.74 3.71
CA ARG A 358 -25.84 -8.10 4.75
C ARG A 358 -26.23 -9.39 5.46
N GLY A 359 -27.52 -9.58 5.70
CA GLY A 359 -28.06 -10.75 6.38
C GLY A 359 -27.44 -11.00 7.75
N ASN A 360 -27.62 -12.21 8.28
CA ASN A 360 -27.11 -12.60 9.59
C ASN A 360 -25.71 -13.24 9.56
N ARG A 361 -25.11 -13.38 8.36
CA ARG A 361 -23.83 -14.11 8.17
C ARG A 361 -22.59 -13.22 8.21
N GLY A 362 -22.76 -11.90 8.38
CA GLY A 362 -21.67 -10.93 8.29
C GLY A 362 -21.29 -10.56 6.85
N LEU A 363 -20.19 -9.79 6.70
CA LEU A 363 -19.77 -9.28 5.41
C LEU A 363 -19.12 -10.35 4.51
N PHE A 364 -18.40 -11.29 5.11
CA PHE A 364 -17.68 -12.35 4.43
C PHE A 364 -17.94 -13.71 5.11
N PRO A 365 -19.09 -14.36 4.83
CA PRO A 365 -19.37 -15.68 5.37
C PRO A 365 -18.52 -16.75 4.69
N TYR A 366 -18.02 -17.73 5.45
CA TYR A 366 -17.30 -18.89 4.92
C TYR A 366 -17.70 -20.17 5.66
N ASP A 367 -17.44 -21.33 5.05
CA ASP A 367 -17.64 -22.63 5.67
C ASP A 367 -16.46 -22.93 6.62
N LYS A 368 -16.75 -23.06 7.90
CA LYS A 368 -15.74 -23.38 8.93
C LYS A 368 -15.25 -24.83 8.88
N GLY A 369 -15.92 -25.69 8.10
CA GLY A 369 -15.65 -27.10 8.06
C GLY A 369 -15.94 -27.82 9.38
N ASP A 370 -15.37 -28.99 9.55
CA ASP A 370 -15.48 -29.82 10.76
C ASP A 370 -14.40 -29.55 11.82
N GLY A 371 -13.51 -28.59 11.56
CA GLY A 371 -12.40 -28.22 12.44
C GLY A 371 -11.14 -29.07 12.31
N THR A 372 -11.10 -30.04 11.39
CA THR A 372 -9.90 -30.88 11.15
C THR A 372 -8.83 -30.17 10.34
N ILE A 373 -9.23 -29.24 9.46
CA ILE A 373 -8.32 -28.46 8.61
C ILE A 373 -8.45 -26.98 8.96
N ILE A 374 -7.33 -26.30 9.13
CA ILE A 374 -7.32 -24.86 9.42
C ILE A 374 -7.73 -24.10 8.16
N LYS A 375 -8.79 -23.32 8.24
CA LYS A 375 -9.20 -22.40 7.18
C LYS A 375 -8.36 -21.13 7.23
N PRO A 376 -7.90 -20.59 6.08
CA PRO A 376 -7.12 -19.36 6.05
C PRO A 376 -7.86 -18.16 6.67
N GLN A 377 -9.18 -18.12 6.56
CA GLN A 377 -10.04 -17.12 7.20
C GLN A 377 -9.90 -17.15 8.73
N ALA A 378 -9.92 -18.37 9.33
CA ALA A 378 -9.77 -18.54 10.78
C ALA A 378 -8.41 -18.05 11.28
N VAL A 379 -7.35 -18.16 10.48
CA VAL A 379 -6.02 -17.60 10.81
C VAL A 379 -6.09 -16.08 10.94
N ILE A 380 -6.74 -15.41 9.99
CA ILE A 380 -6.85 -13.94 9.99
C ILE A 380 -7.80 -13.45 11.09
N GLU A 381 -8.93 -14.14 11.31
CA GLU A 381 -9.82 -13.82 12.45
C GLU A 381 -9.06 -13.92 13.77
N THR A 382 -8.27 -15.00 13.95
CA THR A 382 -7.45 -15.18 15.15
C THR A 382 -6.37 -14.09 15.29
N LEU A 383 -5.73 -13.70 14.18
CA LEU A 383 -4.76 -12.61 14.17
C LEU A 383 -5.43 -11.28 14.60
N CYS A 384 -6.62 -11.01 14.08
CA CYS A 384 -7.39 -9.82 14.44
C CYS A 384 -7.75 -9.81 15.94
N ASP A 385 -8.19 -10.96 16.47
CA ASP A 385 -8.54 -11.12 17.89
C ASP A 385 -7.34 -10.92 18.81
N VAL A 386 -6.21 -11.59 18.52
CA VAL A 386 -4.99 -11.53 19.33
C VAL A 386 -4.40 -10.12 19.34
N THR A 387 -4.44 -9.43 18.22
CA THR A 387 -3.95 -8.04 18.08
C THR A 387 -5.01 -6.99 18.38
N ARG A 388 -6.26 -7.41 18.64
CA ARG A 388 -7.43 -6.53 18.87
C ARG A 388 -7.70 -5.55 17.71
N GLY A 389 -7.29 -5.90 16.48
CA GLY A 389 -7.37 -5.02 15.32
C GLY A 389 -6.41 -3.82 15.34
N GLU A 390 -5.41 -3.80 16.25
CA GLU A 390 -4.52 -2.66 16.45
C GLU A 390 -3.15 -2.80 15.75
N ALA A 391 -2.82 -3.99 15.22
CA ALA A 391 -1.52 -4.20 14.57
C ALA A 391 -1.40 -3.42 13.25
N TYR A 392 -0.15 -3.10 12.89
CA TYR A 392 0.20 -2.84 11.50
C TYR A 392 0.25 -4.18 10.77
N VAL A 393 -0.52 -4.33 9.72
CA VAL A 393 -0.57 -5.55 8.92
C VAL A 393 0.01 -5.26 7.54
N ALA A 394 1.19 -5.80 7.28
CA ALA A 394 1.76 -5.82 5.94
C ALA A 394 1.40 -7.15 5.29
N SER A 395 0.87 -7.12 4.08
CA SER A 395 0.53 -8.33 3.37
C SER A 395 1.37 -8.52 2.12
N ASP A 396 1.83 -9.73 1.94
CA ASP A 396 2.29 -10.20 0.64
C ASP A 396 1.12 -10.40 -0.33
N VAL A 397 1.40 -10.78 -1.57
CA VAL A 397 0.41 -10.86 -2.63
C VAL A 397 0.01 -12.30 -2.94
N GLY A 398 -1.29 -12.56 -2.91
CA GLY A 398 -1.90 -13.88 -3.13
C GLY A 398 -3.26 -14.01 -2.46
N GLN A 399 -3.72 -15.25 -2.26
CA GLN A 399 -4.97 -15.51 -1.51
C GLN A 399 -4.89 -14.96 -0.08
N HIS A 400 -3.74 -15.07 0.58
CA HIS A 400 -3.50 -14.55 1.92
C HIS A 400 -3.74 -13.04 2.03
N GLN A 401 -3.42 -12.26 0.98
CA GLN A 401 -3.73 -10.83 0.90
C GLN A 401 -5.24 -10.59 0.91
N MET A 402 -5.97 -11.37 0.12
CA MET A 402 -7.43 -11.23 0.05
C MET A 402 -8.08 -11.66 1.35
N PHE A 403 -7.65 -12.77 1.95
CA PHE A 403 -8.14 -13.17 3.28
C PHE A 403 -7.84 -12.11 4.33
N ALA A 404 -6.63 -11.55 4.34
CA ALA A 404 -6.30 -10.46 5.28
C ALA A 404 -7.18 -9.23 5.08
N SER A 405 -7.45 -8.84 3.83
CA SER A 405 -8.31 -7.68 3.53
C SER A 405 -9.79 -7.91 3.88
N GLN A 406 -10.27 -9.17 3.88
CA GLN A 406 -11.65 -9.53 4.15
C GLN A 406 -11.92 -9.76 5.66
N TYR A 407 -10.97 -10.38 6.37
CA TYR A 407 -11.21 -10.90 7.73
C TYR A 407 -10.45 -10.15 8.83
N TYR A 408 -9.46 -9.30 8.49
CA TYR A 408 -8.85 -8.41 9.47
C TYR A 408 -9.61 -7.08 9.50
N ARG A 409 -9.98 -6.62 10.69
CA ARG A 409 -10.72 -5.37 10.89
C ARG A 409 -9.75 -4.19 11.00
N PHE A 410 -9.83 -3.28 10.05
CA PHE A 410 -9.05 -2.05 10.04
C PHE A 410 -9.93 -0.86 10.47
N ASP A 411 -9.73 -0.37 11.69
CA ASP A 411 -10.47 0.77 12.24
C ASP A 411 -9.69 2.10 12.12
N LYS A 412 -8.40 2.03 11.78
CA LYS A 412 -7.48 3.18 11.69
C LYS A 412 -6.76 3.22 10.35
N PRO A 413 -6.52 4.43 9.80
CA PRO A 413 -5.69 4.58 8.60
C PRO A 413 -4.24 4.16 8.86
N ASN A 414 -3.49 3.93 7.80
CA ASN A 414 -2.05 3.58 7.81
C ASN A 414 -1.71 2.25 8.53
N ARG A 415 -2.70 1.39 8.78
CA ARG A 415 -2.49 0.06 9.41
C ARG A 415 -2.42 -1.09 8.40
N TRP A 416 -2.88 -0.87 7.19
CA TRP A 416 -2.87 -1.83 6.10
C TRP A 416 -1.81 -1.47 5.06
N LEU A 417 -0.78 -2.30 4.91
CA LEU A 417 0.35 -2.10 4.00
C LEU A 417 0.34 -3.23 2.97
N ASN A 418 0.06 -2.91 1.72
CA ASN A 418 0.00 -3.93 0.67
C ASN A 418 0.34 -3.36 -0.71
N SER A 419 0.80 -4.22 -1.61
CA SER A 419 1.01 -3.90 -3.02
C SER A 419 -0.30 -4.15 -3.78
N GLY A 420 -1.17 -3.14 -3.86
CA GLY A 420 -2.49 -3.27 -4.48
C GLY A 420 -2.49 -3.07 -5.99
N GLY A 421 -1.68 -2.14 -6.50
CA GLY A 421 -1.66 -1.78 -7.92
C GLY A 421 -0.77 -2.67 -8.77
N LEU A 422 0.46 -2.94 -8.35
CA LEU A 422 1.39 -3.81 -9.07
C LEU A 422 1.22 -5.30 -8.68
N GLY A 423 0.82 -5.57 -7.45
CA GLY A 423 0.64 -6.95 -6.98
C GLY A 423 1.96 -7.70 -6.80
N THR A 424 2.92 -7.08 -6.14
CA THR A 424 4.29 -7.59 -6.01
C THR A 424 4.41 -8.64 -4.91
N MET A 425 4.65 -9.90 -5.27
CA MET A 425 5.06 -10.94 -4.31
C MET A 425 6.45 -10.59 -3.74
N GLY A 426 6.66 -10.89 -2.45
CA GLY A 426 7.89 -10.51 -1.72
C GLY A 426 7.84 -9.10 -1.09
N PHE A 427 6.74 -8.36 -1.25
CA PHE A 427 6.55 -7.03 -0.68
C PHE A 427 6.35 -7.04 0.84
N GLY A 428 5.55 -7.99 1.34
CA GLY A 428 4.97 -7.93 2.70
C GLY A 428 6.02 -7.90 3.81
N PHE A 429 7.01 -8.76 3.75
CA PHE A 429 8.01 -8.87 4.81
C PHE A 429 8.91 -7.61 4.92
N PRO A 430 9.56 -7.12 3.86
CA PRO A 430 10.31 -5.87 3.96
C PRO A 430 9.43 -4.66 4.34
N ALA A 431 8.19 -4.59 3.85
CA ALA A 431 7.27 -3.51 4.24
C ALA A 431 6.95 -3.54 5.74
N ALA A 432 6.75 -4.73 6.33
CA ALA A 432 6.59 -4.90 7.78
C ALA A 432 7.82 -4.42 8.55
N MET A 433 9.03 -4.70 8.05
CA MET A 433 10.27 -4.23 8.65
C MET A 433 10.35 -2.69 8.66
N GLY A 434 9.99 -2.04 7.54
CA GLY A 434 9.94 -0.58 7.44
C GLY A 434 8.97 0.06 8.44
N ALA A 435 7.79 -0.55 8.63
CA ALA A 435 6.83 -0.13 9.64
C ALA A 435 7.36 -0.34 11.06
N LYS A 436 7.97 -1.50 11.34
CA LYS A 436 8.50 -1.85 12.68
C LYS A 436 9.62 -0.92 13.14
N LEU A 437 10.51 -0.52 12.25
CA LEU A 437 11.55 0.46 12.54
C LEU A 437 10.99 1.78 13.05
N ASN A 438 9.85 2.22 12.53
CA ASN A 438 9.26 3.50 12.92
C ASN A 438 8.31 3.38 14.13
N PHE A 439 7.71 2.21 14.34
CA PHE A 439 6.78 1.92 15.44
C PHE A 439 7.28 0.73 16.28
N PRO A 440 8.41 0.88 17.00
CA PRO A 440 9.07 -0.23 17.69
C PRO A 440 8.18 -0.89 18.75
N GLU A 441 7.28 -0.13 19.38
CA GLU A 441 6.37 -0.66 20.42
C GLU A 441 5.09 -1.30 19.86
N ALA A 442 4.75 -1.05 18.58
CA ALA A 442 3.53 -1.57 17.99
C ALA A 442 3.71 -3.04 17.56
N ASP A 443 2.60 -3.77 17.59
CA ASP A 443 2.56 -5.06 16.94
C ASP A 443 2.56 -4.87 15.41
N VAL A 444 3.48 -5.56 14.75
CA VAL A 444 3.57 -5.57 13.27
C VAL A 444 3.54 -7.01 12.80
N ALA A 445 2.54 -7.33 12.00
CA ALA A 445 2.35 -8.63 11.39
C ALA A 445 2.65 -8.57 9.89
N CYS A 446 3.39 -9.55 9.39
CA CYS A 446 3.51 -9.84 7.96
C CYS A 446 2.63 -11.04 7.64
N VAL A 447 1.53 -10.84 6.91
CA VAL A 447 0.70 -11.93 6.39
C VAL A 447 1.23 -12.33 5.02
N THR A 448 1.66 -13.58 4.89
CA THR A 448 2.33 -14.07 3.68
C THR A 448 1.89 -15.50 3.35
N GLY A 449 2.37 -16.00 2.22
CA GLY A 449 2.29 -17.41 1.82
C GLY A 449 3.69 -17.93 1.49
N GLU A 450 3.84 -19.24 1.44
CA GLU A 450 5.13 -19.92 1.28
C GLU A 450 5.86 -19.56 -0.03
N GLY A 451 5.12 -19.20 -1.07
CA GLY A 451 5.72 -18.74 -2.33
C GLY A 451 6.25 -17.31 -2.26
N SER A 452 5.49 -16.41 -1.62
CA SER A 452 5.85 -15.00 -1.51
C SER A 452 7.01 -14.74 -0.56
N ILE A 453 7.00 -15.38 0.63
CA ILE A 453 8.03 -15.14 1.64
C ILE A 453 9.44 -15.51 1.15
N GLN A 454 9.56 -16.50 0.29
CA GLN A 454 10.84 -16.93 -0.25
C GLN A 454 11.52 -15.89 -1.13
N MET A 455 10.78 -14.92 -1.68
CA MET A 455 11.34 -13.88 -2.58
C MET A 455 12.21 -12.87 -1.84
N ASN A 456 11.99 -12.67 -0.53
CA ASN A 456 12.78 -11.76 0.32
C ASN A 456 13.14 -12.39 1.68
N ILE A 457 13.19 -13.72 1.77
CA ILE A 457 13.44 -14.45 3.02
C ILE A 457 14.82 -14.15 3.62
N GLN A 458 15.80 -13.77 2.79
CA GLN A 458 17.15 -13.37 3.23
C GLN A 458 17.14 -12.16 4.17
N GLU A 459 16.07 -11.38 4.19
CA GLU A 459 15.91 -10.23 5.10
C GLU A 459 15.69 -10.67 6.56
N LEU A 460 15.56 -11.96 6.84
CA LEU A 460 15.67 -12.49 8.19
C LEU A 460 17.01 -12.09 8.83
N SER A 461 18.12 -12.06 8.06
CA SER A 461 19.41 -11.52 8.53
C SER A 461 19.33 -10.04 8.90
N THR A 462 18.58 -9.25 8.16
CA THR A 462 18.37 -7.83 8.44
C THR A 462 17.57 -7.63 9.73
N CYS A 463 16.53 -8.46 9.93
CA CYS A 463 15.78 -8.43 11.19
C CYS A 463 16.63 -8.77 12.40
N LEU A 464 17.55 -9.75 12.27
CA LEU A 464 18.47 -10.09 13.35
C LEU A 464 19.44 -8.95 13.64
N GLN A 465 20.01 -8.35 12.60
CA GLN A 465 21.01 -7.28 12.73
C GLN A 465 20.45 -6.01 13.41
N TYR A 466 19.16 -5.71 13.21
CA TYR A 466 18.53 -4.48 13.70
C TYR A 466 17.46 -4.73 14.76
N ASP A 467 17.41 -5.92 15.34
CA ASP A 467 16.46 -6.31 16.39
C ASP A 467 15.00 -5.96 16.02
N LEU A 468 14.53 -6.43 14.85
CA LEU A 468 13.20 -6.15 14.36
C LEU A 468 12.21 -7.28 14.69
N PRO A 469 11.44 -7.20 15.76
CA PRO A 469 10.51 -8.25 16.21
C PRO A 469 9.19 -8.24 15.41
N VAL A 470 9.28 -8.49 14.10
CA VAL A 470 8.12 -8.70 13.23
C VAL A 470 7.51 -10.07 13.49
N LYS A 471 6.18 -10.19 13.41
CA LYS A 471 5.46 -11.47 13.45
C LYS A 471 5.10 -11.90 12.04
N ILE A 472 5.69 -12.97 11.54
CA ILE A 472 5.40 -13.51 10.21
C ILE A 472 4.33 -14.59 10.35
N VAL A 473 3.18 -14.37 9.72
CA VAL A 473 2.04 -15.27 9.69
C VAL A 473 1.96 -15.87 8.28
N ASN A 474 2.58 -17.02 8.11
CA ASN A 474 2.67 -17.74 6.84
C ASN A 474 1.48 -18.69 6.68
N LEU A 475 0.58 -18.38 5.76
CA LEU A 475 -0.55 -19.22 5.38
C LEU A 475 -0.04 -20.23 4.34
N ASN A 476 0.48 -21.36 4.82
CA ASN A 476 1.11 -22.38 3.99
C ASN A 476 0.04 -23.35 3.44
N ASN A 477 -0.35 -23.16 2.21
CA ASN A 477 -1.31 -24.03 1.52
C ASN A 477 -0.66 -24.97 0.49
N GLY A 478 0.67 -24.99 0.38
CA GLY A 478 1.43 -25.80 -0.56
C GLY A 478 1.24 -25.42 -2.03
N ALA A 479 0.76 -24.20 -2.31
CA ALA A 479 0.44 -23.79 -3.67
C ALA A 479 0.56 -22.26 -3.88
N LEU A 480 0.76 -21.84 -5.12
CA LEU A 480 0.48 -20.48 -5.55
C LEU A 480 -1.04 -20.31 -5.62
N GLY A 481 -1.66 -20.10 -4.46
CA GLY A 481 -3.10 -20.30 -4.23
C GLY A 481 -4.01 -19.50 -5.16
N MET A 482 -3.68 -18.23 -5.48
CA MET A 482 -4.48 -17.44 -6.41
C MET A 482 -4.36 -17.96 -7.85
N VAL A 483 -3.18 -18.39 -8.30
CA VAL A 483 -2.96 -19.01 -9.61
C VAL A 483 -3.74 -20.32 -9.69
N ARG A 484 -3.65 -21.17 -8.66
CA ARG A 484 -4.40 -22.42 -8.55
C ARG A 484 -5.92 -22.17 -8.62
N GLN A 485 -6.43 -21.16 -7.92
CA GLN A 485 -7.85 -20.80 -7.95
C GLN A 485 -8.32 -20.45 -9.38
N TRP A 486 -7.55 -19.64 -10.11
CA TRP A 486 -7.86 -19.31 -11.50
C TRP A 486 -7.83 -20.54 -12.41
N GLN A 487 -6.84 -21.43 -12.22
CA GLN A 487 -6.75 -22.68 -12.98
C GLN A 487 -7.94 -23.62 -12.68
N ASP A 488 -8.38 -23.66 -11.42
CA ASP A 488 -9.56 -24.44 -11.04
C ASP A 488 -10.84 -23.89 -11.69
N MET A 489 -11.06 -22.59 -11.57
CA MET A 489 -12.31 -21.97 -12.01
C MET A 489 -12.42 -21.73 -13.52
N GLN A 490 -11.31 -21.50 -14.23
CA GLN A 490 -11.34 -21.09 -15.64
C GLN A 490 -10.65 -22.07 -16.60
N TYR A 491 -9.82 -22.95 -16.09
CA TYR A 491 -9.02 -23.87 -16.92
C TYR A 491 -9.26 -25.34 -16.60
N ASN A 492 -10.48 -25.68 -16.12
CA ASN A 492 -10.92 -27.05 -15.83
C ASN A 492 -9.93 -27.82 -14.95
N SER A 493 -9.44 -27.17 -13.88
CA SER A 493 -8.50 -27.74 -12.91
C SER A 493 -7.19 -28.26 -13.55
N ARG A 494 -6.77 -27.67 -14.67
CA ARG A 494 -5.46 -27.98 -15.26
C ARG A 494 -4.37 -27.19 -14.54
N TYR A 495 -3.90 -27.74 -13.43
CA TYR A 495 -2.90 -27.11 -12.54
C TYR A 495 -1.51 -27.22 -13.18
N SER A 496 -1.02 -26.12 -13.76
CA SER A 496 0.32 -26.05 -14.33
C SER A 496 1.20 -25.17 -13.44
N HIS A 497 2.21 -25.77 -12.82
CA HIS A 497 3.23 -25.12 -12.00
C HIS A 497 2.66 -24.23 -10.87
N SER A 498 1.52 -24.60 -10.32
CA SER A 498 0.88 -23.87 -9.21
C SER A 498 1.02 -24.56 -7.85
N TYR A 499 1.45 -25.81 -7.80
CA TYR A 499 1.77 -26.51 -6.57
C TYR A 499 3.26 -26.37 -6.23
N MET A 500 3.55 -26.17 -4.95
CA MET A 500 4.91 -26.06 -4.41
C MET A 500 5.36 -27.44 -3.91
N GLU A 501 5.86 -28.29 -4.83
CA GLU A 501 6.22 -29.68 -4.53
C GLU A 501 7.43 -29.82 -3.61
N SER A 502 8.28 -28.79 -3.56
CA SER A 502 9.47 -28.76 -2.72
C SER A 502 9.51 -27.45 -1.93
N LEU A 503 9.29 -27.54 -0.63
CA LEU A 503 9.36 -26.42 0.30
C LEU A 503 10.43 -26.69 1.36
N PRO A 504 11.14 -25.65 1.82
CA PRO A 504 12.01 -25.78 2.97
C PRO A 504 11.20 -26.08 4.24
N ASP A 505 11.82 -26.67 5.23
CA ASP A 505 11.32 -26.64 6.59
C ASP A 505 11.50 -25.21 7.14
N PHE A 506 10.43 -24.40 7.07
CA PHE A 506 10.50 -22.99 7.45
C PHE A 506 10.89 -22.79 8.92
N VAL A 507 10.50 -23.71 9.82
CA VAL A 507 10.89 -23.61 11.23
C VAL A 507 12.40 -23.72 11.37
N LYS A 508 12.99 -24.77 10.82
CA LYS A 508 14.46 -24.95 10.85
C LYS A 508 15.20 -23.83 10.12
N LEU A 509 14.66 -23.35 9.00
CA LEU A 509 15.26 -22.26 8.24
C LEU A 509 15.31 -20.98 9.08
N VAL A 510 14.22 -20.62 9.72
CA VAL A 510 14.11 -19.42 10.54
C VAL A 510 14.97 -19.52 11.80
N GLU A 511 15.05 -20.70 12.42
CA GLU A 511 15.96 -21.00 13.54
C GLU A 511 17.42 -20.86 13.13
N ALA A 512 17.78 -21.28 11.91
CA ALA A 512 19.14 -21.11 11.37
C ALA A 512 19.53 -19.63 11.19
N TYR A 513 18.55 -18.73 11.01
CA TYR A 513 18.74 -17.28 11.02
C TYR A 513 18.74 -16.67 12.45
N GLY A 514 18.56 -17.48 13.51
CA GLY A 514 18.58 -17.03 14.90
C GLY A 514 17.24 -16.53 15.43
N HIS A 515 16.14 -16.84 14.76
CA HIS A 515 14.79 -16.43 15.14
C HIS A 515 13.95 -17.60 15.69
N VAL A 516 12.72 -17.34 16.10
CA VAL A 516 11.79 -18.35 16.59
C VAL A 516 10.87 -18.83 15.47
N GLY A 517 10.84 -20.14 15.23
CA GLY A 517 9.89 -20.77 14.31
C GLY A 517 8.84 -21.59 15.06
N MET A 518 7.58 -21.50 14.65
CA MET A 518 6.48 -22.28 15.21
C MET A 518 5.66 -22.90 14.08
N ARG A 519 5.46 -24.22 14.11
CA ARG A 519 4.55 -24.90 13.18
C ARG A 519 3.18 -25.12 13.81
N ILE A 520 2.13 -24.83 13.04
CA ILE A 520 0.74 -24.99 13.45
C ILE A 520 0.01 -25.81 12.38
N THR A 521 -0.45 -27.00 12.77
CA THR A 521 -1.18 -27.95 11.91
C THR A 521 -2.55 -28.32 12.45
N ASP A 522 -2.85 -27.97 13.70
CA ASP A 522 -4.09 -28.27 14.38
C ASP A 522 -4.81 -26.95 14.79
N LEU A 523 -6.09 -26.86 14.53
CA LEU A 523 -6.89 -25.66 14.81
C LEU A 523 -6.87 -25.29 16.30
N LYS A 524 -6.83 -26.29 17.21
CA LYS A 524 -6.78 -26.03 18.66
C LYS A 524 -5.53 -25.30 19.11
N ASP A 525 -4.42 -25.44 18.37
CA ASP A 525 -3.14 -24.81 18.66
C ASP A 525 -3.00 -23.41 18.06
N LEU A 526 -3.89 -23.03 17.12
CA LEU A 526 -3.80 -21.78 16.37
C LEU A 526 -3.78 -20.55 17.29
N LYS A 527 -4.80 -20.39 18.13
CA LYS A 527 -4.90 -19.21 19.01
C LYS A 527 -3.83 -19.22 20.10
N PRO A 528 -3.59 -20.30 20.86
CA PRO A 528 -2.55 -20.34 21.88
C PRO A 528 -1.15 -20.01 21.36
N LYS A 529 -0.74 -20.60 20.22
CA LYS A 529 0.58 -20.33 19.65
C LYS A 529 0.68 -18.92 19.05
N MET A 530 -0.40 -18.38 18.51
CA MET A 530 -0.41 -17.00 18.04
C MET A 530 -0.30 -16.01 19.21
N GLU A 531 -1.00 -16.25 20.32
CA GLU A 531 -0.86 -15.47 21.56
C GLU A 531 0.57 -15.54 22.10
N GLU A 532 1.17 -16.74 22.14
CA GLU A 532 2.58 -16.94 22.54
C GLU A 532 3.53 -16.15 21.63
N ALA A 533 3.35 -16.19 20.31
CA ALA A 533 4.18 -15.47 19.35
C ALA A 533 4.09 -13.95 19.56
N PHE A 534 2.89 -13.41 19.77
CA PHE A 534 2.71 -11.97 19.97
C PHE A 534 3.09 -11.49 21.38
N ALA A 535 3.20 -12.40 22.35
CA ALA A 535 3.76 -12.11 23.67
C ALA A 535 5.30 -11.89 23.64
N MET A 536 6.01 -12.51 22.71
CA MET A 536 7.46 -12.32 22.51
C MET A 536 7.76 -10.99 21.82
N LYS A 537 7.80 -9.89 22.57
CA LYS A 537 7.94 -8.52 22.00
C LYS A 537 9.35 -8.19 21.51
N ASP A 538 10.34 -8.96 21.91
CA ASP A 538 11.78 -8.71 21.69
C ASP A 538 12.37 -9.45 20.48
N ARG A 539 11.61 -10.32 19.81
CA ARG A 539 12.14 -11.16 18.74
C ARG A 539 11.16 -11.43 17.61
N LEU A 540 11.70 -11.68 16.43
CA LEU A 540 10.92 -12.15 15.30
C LEU A 540 10.42 -13.57 15.56
N VAL A 541 9.14 -13.81 15.29
CA VAL A 541 8.52 -15.13 15.32
C VAL A 541 7.89 -15.42 13.97
N PHE A 542 8.19 -16.58 13.42
CA PHE A 542 7.62 -17.10 12.18
C PHE A 542 6.60 -18.20 12.50
N LEU A 543 5.36 -17.97 12.19
CA LEU A 543 4.27 -18.93 12.31
C LEU A 543 4.04 -19.62 10.95
N ASP A 544 4.47 -20.87 10.81
CA ASP A 544 4.21 -21.70 9.63
C ASP A 544 2.91 -22.47 9.84
N ILE A 545 1.82 -21.98 9.27
CA ILE A 545 0.46 -22.45 9.51
C ILE A 545 -0.03 -23.22 8.30
N ALA A 546 -0.19 -24.55 8.45
CA ALA A 546 -0.76 -25.38 7.41
C ALA A 546 -2.26 -25.08 7.26
N VAL A 547 -2.67 -24.57 6.09
CA VAL A 547 -4.05 -24.21 5.81
C VAL A 547 -4.62 -25.00 4.64
N ASP A 548 -5.94 -24.99 4.50
CA ASP A 548 -6.65 -25.69 3.43
C ASP A 548 -6.17 -25.26 2.05
N THR A 549 -5.54 -26.19 1.33
CA THR A 549 -5.05 -25.98 -0.06
C THR A 549 -6.22 -25.73 -1.03
N SER A 550 -7.38 -26.32 -0.77
CA SER A 550 -8.53 -26.25 -1.69
C SER A 550 -9.36 -24.98 -1.54
N GLU A 551 -9.12 -24.19 -0.47
CA GLU A 551 -9.91 -23.00 -0.20
C GLU A 551 -9.73 -21.93 -1.29
N HIS A 552 -10.87 -21.33 -1.68
CA HIS A 552 -10.91 -20.23 -2.63
C HIS A 552 -11.32 -18.93 -1.94
N VAL A 553 -10.91 -17.81 -2.51
CA VAL A 553 -11.36 -16.48 -2.06
C VAL A 553 -12.72 -16.18 -2.67
N TYR A 554 -13.73 -16.07 -1.83
CA TYR A 554 -15.09 -15.65 -2.17
C TYR A 554 -15.52 -14.44 -1.31
N PRO A 555 -16.45 -13.60 -1.80
CA PRO A 555 -17.01 -13.56 -3.15
C PRO A 555 -15.97 -13.30 -4.24
N MET A 556 -16.31 -13.60 -5.48
CA MET A 556 -15.48 -13.27 -6.63
C MET A 556 -16.36 -12.81 -7.80
N GLN A 557 -16.11 -11.61 -8.34
CA GLN A 557 -16.84 -11.10 -9.49
C GLN A 557 -16.68 -12.01 -10.73
N ILE A 558 -17.77 -12.18 -11.45
CA ILE A 558 -17.76 -12.92 -12.73
C ILE A 558 -17.11 -12.01 -13.77
N LYS A 559 -16.16 -12.55 -14.52
CA LYS A 559 -15.42 -11.82 -15.55
C LYS A 559 -16.40 -11.11 -16.52
N ASP A 560 -16.14 -9.85 -16.81
CA ASP A 560 -16.94 -8.98 -17.67
C ASP A 560 -18.40 -8.80 -17.20
N GLY A 561 -18.73 -9.19 -15.98
CA GLY A 561 -20.03 -9.01 -15.33
C GLY A 561 -20.23 -7.61 -14.75
N ALA A 562 -21.45 -7.34 -14.30
CA ALA A 562 -21.75 -6.16 -13.47
C ALA A 562 -21.24 -6.36 -12.03
N MET A 563 -21.22 -5.30 -11.23
CA MET A 563 -20.81 -5.40 -9.81
C MET A 563 -21.60 -6.45 -9.01
N ARG A 564 -22.86 -6.67 -9.36
CA ARG A 564 -23.74 -7.65 -8.71
C ARG A 564 -23.46 -9.09 -9.11
N ASP A 565 -22.80 -9.34 -10.24
CA ASP A 565 -22.58 -10.69 -10.78
C ASP A 565 -21.36 -11.33 -10.11
N MET A 566 -21.59 -12.22 -9.15
CA MET A 566 -20.53 -12.80 -8.30
C MET A 566 -20.69 -14.31 -8.12
N TRP A 567 -19.56 -14.99 -7.96
CA TRP A 567 -19.47 -16.29 -7.31
C TRP A 567 -19.46 -16.08 -5.79
N LEU A 568 -20.35 -16.73 -5.07
CA LEU A 568 -20.44 -16.71 -3.61
C LEU A 568 -19.79 -17.95 -2.97
N SER A 569 -19.75 -19.04 -3.74
CA SER A 569 -19.05 -20.28 -3.42
C SER A 569 -18.69 -21.01 -4.72
N LYS A 570 -18.12 -22.19 -4.63
CA LYS A 570 -17.80 -23.03 -5.80
C LYS A 570 -19.04 -23.37 -6.66
N THR A 571 -20.21 -23.40 -6.06
CA THR A 571 -21.47 -23.82 -6.69
C THR A 571 -22.55 -22.75 -6.72
N GLU A 572 -22.38 -21.65 -5.96
CA GLU A 572 -23.40 -20.60 -5.81
C GLU A 572 -22.98 -19.32 -6.55
N ARG A 573 -23.91 -18.75 -7.30
CA ARG A 573 -23.80 -17.45 -8.00
C ARG A 573 -24.96 -16.54 -7.64
N THR A 574 -24.74 -15.24 -7.78
CA THR A 574 -25.80 -14.22 -7.72
C THR A 574 -26.59 -14.16 -8.99
#